data_c811bcc6be2017b679996dc0efef73d9
#
_entry.id   c811bcc6be2017b679996dc0efef73d9
#
_cell.length_a   1.000
_cell.length_b   1.000
_cell.length_c   1.000
_cell.angle_alpha   90.00
_cell.angle_beta   90.00
_cell.angle_gamma   90.00
#
_symmetry.space_group_name_H-M   'P 1'
#
loop_
_entity.id
_entity.type
_entity.pdbx_description
1 polymer ?
#
loop_
_entity_poly.entity_id
_entity_poly.type
_entity_poly.pdbx_seq_one_letter_code
_entity_poly.pdbx_strand_id
1 'polypeptide(L)'
;MAYFPMFIKIEDQPILIVGGGTTALRKAEKLSYFKPCLYFVAKEFQEETMHLILQEHYDYAQRAFCEEDLFNAKMVIAATNDHEVNATIARLCHERAIPINSVDDQDNCSFFFPSLYTNQEIVCGISSGGHSPVIAQRVRQILEAQVPEGLGAVNERLGTLRPLLKSKGTLSKRRAFYHLIIDLLLDHPELTDEELLELYERYKKDED
;
A
#
# COMPACT_ATOMS: atom_id res chain seq x y z
N MET A 1 8.21 -19.51 -8.91
CA MET A 1 8.77 -18.89 -7.69
C MET A 1 7.66 -18.72 -6.66
N ALA A 2 7.97 -18.88 -5.37
CA ALA A 2 7.00 -18.68 -4.29
C ALA A 2 7.23 -17.31 -3.66
N TYR A 3 6.22 -16.43 -3.72
CA TYR A 3 6.25 -15.11 -3.08
C TYR A 3 5.33 -15.12 -1.87
N PHE A 4 5.85 -14.62 -0.75
CA PHE A 4 5.06 -14.42 0.46
C PHE A 4 4.48 -13.00 0.48
N PRO A 5 3.15 -12.82 0.60
CA PRO A 5 2.56 -11.50 0.73
C PRO A 5 2.89 -10.89 2.08
N MET A 6 3.44 -9.69 2.07
CA MET A 6 3.83 -8.95 3.27
C MET A 6 3.48 -7.48 3.11
N PHE A 7 2.95 -6.86 4.18
CA PHE A 7 2.75 -5.42 4.26
C PHE A 7 3.94 -4.79 4.97
N ILE A 8 4.49 -3.75 4.32
CA ILE A 8 5.66 -3.00 4.84
C ILE A 8 5.20 -1.59 5.14
N LYS A 9 5.54 -1.06 6.31
CA LYS A 9 5.32 0.35 6.62
C LYS A 9 6.32 1.19 5.85
N ILE A 10 5.81 2.03 4.92
CA ILE A 10 6.61 2.94 4.09
C ILE A 10 6.30 4.41 4.33
N GLU A 11 5.34 4.72 5.20
CA GLU A 11 5.05 6.09 5.63
C GLU A 11 6.32 6.74 6.17
N ASP A 12 6.64 7.95 5.68
CA ASP A 12 7.85 8.71 6.02
C ASP A 12 9.20 7.99 5.73
N GLN A 13 9.18 6.87 4.98
CA GLN A 13 10.41 6.18 4.62
C GLN A 13 10.98 6.70 3.29
N PRO A 14 12.30 6.86 3.19
CA PRO A 14 12.96 7.29 1.97
C PRO A 14 12.93 6.19 0.91
N ILE A 15 12.30 6.49 -0.22
CA ILE A 15 12.22 5.59 -1.38
C ILE A 15 12.83 6.31 -2.58
N LEU A 16 13.82 5.67 -3.19
CA LEU A 16 14.47 6.18 -4.40
C LEU A 16 13.76 5.66 -5.65
N ILE A 17 13.47 6.57 -6.58
CA ILE A 17 12.97 6.25 -7.92
C ILE A 17 14.01 6.72 -8.93
N VAL A 18 14.63 5.80 -9.65
CA VAL A 18 15.58 6.11 -10.71
C VAL A 18 14.87 5.99 -12.05
N GLY A 19 14.62 7.13 -12.69
CA GLY A 19 13.87 7.27 -13.93
C GLY A 19 12.88 8.43 -13.85
N GLY A 20 12.63 9.08 -14.99
CA GLY A 20 11.75 10.25 -15.11
C GLY A 20 10.60 10.07 -16.09
N GLY A 21 10.37 8.84 -16.57
CA GLY A 21 9.34 8.51 -17.55
C GLY A 21 8.02 8.03 -16.96
N THR A 22 7.08 7.66 -17.84
CA THR A 22 5.73 7.18 -17.50
C THR A 22 5.72 6.02 -16.49
N THR A 23 6.73 5.13 -16.55
CA THR A 23 6.79 3.99 -15.61
C THR A 23 7.15 4.45 -14.21
N ALA A 24 8.11 5.37 -14.08
CA ALA A 24 8.46 6.00 -12.79
C ALA A 24 7.24 6.73 -12.20
N LEU A 25 6.53 7.51 -13.03
CA LEU A 25 5.30 8.21 -12.65
C LEU A 25 4.27 7.25 -12.05
N ARG A 26 3.90 6.19 -12.78
CA ARG A 26 2.90 5.20 -12.32
C ARG A 26 3.28 4.51 -11.02
N LYS A 27 4.59 4.30 -10.78
CA LYS A 27 5.06 3.72 -9.51
C LYS A 27 4.96 4.73 -8.38
N ALA A 28 5.34 5.99 -8.64
CA ALA A 28 5.21 7.07 -7.68
C ALA A 28 3.75 7.30 -7.25
N GLU A 29 2.82 7.40 -8.20
CA GLU A 29 1.39 7.56 -7.93
C GLU A 29 0.83 6.47 -7.01
N LYS A 30 1.25 5.20 -7.22
CA LYS A 30 0.84 4.09 -6.33
C LYS A 30 1.44 4.20 -4.93
N LEU A 31 2.68 4.66 -4.83
CA LEU A 31 3.37 4.81 -3.55
C LEU A 31 2.86 6.03 -2.78
N SER A 32 2.50 7.12 -3.46
CA SER A 32 2.04 8.37 -2.85
C SER A 32 0.85 8.17 -1.89
N TYR A 33 -0.03 7.22 -2.20
CA TYR A 33 -1.14 6.84 -1.32
C TYR A 33 -0.67 6.47 0.11
N PHE A 34 0.54 5.92 0.23
CA PHE A 34 1.14 5.46 1.49
C PHE A 34 2.11 6.48 2.11
N LYS A 35 2.18 7.69 1.57
CA LYS A 35 2.94 8.85 2.07
C LYS A 35 4.43 8.56 2.35
N PRO A 36 5.19 7.93 1.46
CA PRO A 36 6.63 7.83 1.61
C PRO A 36 7.33 9.17 1.31
N CYS A 37 8.59 9.29 1.70
CA CYS A 37 9.48 10.34 1.24
C CYS A 37 10.11 9.89 -0.09
N LEU A 38 9.54 10.30 -1.24
CA LEU A 38 10.08 9.96 -2.55
C LEU A 38 11.24 10.89 -2.92
N TYR A 39 12.30 10.30 -3.47
CA TYR A 39 13.41 11.00 -4.09
C TYR A 39 13.62 10.48 -5.51
N PHE A 40 13.67 11.39 -6.48
CA PHE A 40 13.80 11.04 -7.88
C PHE A 40 15.18 11.37 -8.42
N VAL A 41 15.74 10.46 -9.24
CA VAL A 41 16.98 10.68 -9.97
C VAL A 41 16.78 10.29 -11.43
N ALA A 42 16.94 11.22 -12.35
CA ALA A 42 16.86 10.96 -13.79
C ALA A 42 17.68 12.00 -14.58
N LYS A 43 18.21 11.61 -15.74
CA LYS A 43 18.85 12.56 -16.68
C LYS A 43 17.84 13.56 -17.24
N GLU A 44 16.60 13.05 -17.47
CA GLU A 44 15.49 13.82 -18.02
C GLU A 44 14.20 13.39 -17.32
N PHE A 45 13.29 14.32 -17.13
CA PHE A 45 11.95 14.08 -16.60
C PHE A 45 10.92 14.44 -17.65
N GLN A 46 9.92 13.55 -17.83
CA GLN A 46 8.72 13.89 -18.59
C GLN A 46 7.89 14.94 -17.81
N GLU A 47 7.12 15.73 -18.55
CA GLU A 47 6.35 16.84 -17.99
C GLU A 47 5.42 16.38 -16.86
N GLU A 48 4.71 15.27 -17.05
CA GLU A 48 3.78 14.73 -16.07
C GLU A 48 4.50 14.24 -14.79
N THR A 49 5.70 13.66 -14.96
CA THR A 49 6.51 13.22 -13.81
C THR A 49 7.01 14.43 -13.02
N MET A 50 7.49 15.47 -13.72
CA MET A 50 7.92 16.70 -13.07
C MET A 50 6.75 17.42 -12.38
N HIS A 51 5.56 17.42 -13.02
CA HIS A 51 4.36 17.98 -12.40
C HIS A 51 4.04 17.29 -11.06
N LEU A 52 4.03 15.95 -11.01
CA LEU A 52 3.84 15.20 -9.77
C LEU A 52 4.91 15.57 -8.71
N ILE A 53 6.18 15.58 -9.09
CA ILE A 53 7.29 15.93 -8.19
C ILE A 53 7.07 17.29 -7.54
N LEU A 54 6.72 18.30 -8.33
CA LEU A 54 6.52 19.67 -7.84
C LEU A 54 5.23 19.81 -7.03
N GLN A 55 4.15 19.14 -7.43
CA GLN A 55 2.86 19.15 -6.73
C GLN A 55 2.98 18.52 -5.33
N GLU A 56 3.64 17.37 -5.23
CA GLU A 56 3.79 16.62 -3.98
C GLU A 56 5.03 17.05 -3.17
N HIS A 57 5.80 18.03 -3.67
CA HIS A 57 7.04 18.53 -3.06
C HIS A 57 8.10 17.44 -2.82
N TYR A 58 8.22 16.49 -3.77
CA TYR A 58 9.25 15.46 -3.70
C TYR A 58 10.62 16.02 -4.07
N ASP A 59 11.66 15.49 -3.44
CA ASP A 59 13.04 15.80 -3.79
C ASP A 59 13.43 15.14 -5.12
N TYR A 60 14.28 15.82 -5.92
CA TYR A 60 14.79 15.26 -7.16
C TYR A 60 16.18 15.75 -7.53
N ALA A 61 16.88 14.97 -8.34
CA ALA A 61 18.12 15.37 -9.00
C ALA A 61 18.08 15.06 -10.50
N GLN A 62 18.29 16.09 -11.33
CA GLN A 62 18.34 15.92 -12.78
C GLN A 62 19.76 15.62 -13.22
N ARG A 63 20.15 14.35 -13.09
CA ARG A 63 21.47 13.81 -13.46
C ARG A 63 21.40 12.30 -13.63
N ALA A 64 22.50 11.69 -14.04
CA ALA A 64 22.63 10.25 -13.99
C ALA A 64 22.63 9.77 -12.52
N PHE A 65 22.15 8.52 -12.31
CA PHE A 65 22.26 7.80 -11.07
C PHE A 65 23.74 7.65 -10.67
N CYS A 66 24.00 7.76 -9.38
CA CYS A 66 25.27 7.39 -8.77
C CYS A 66 25.03 6.52 -7.52
N GLU A 67 26.06 5.80 -7.10
CA GLU A 67 25.95 4.83 -6.01
C GLU A 67 25.56 5.47 -4.66
N GLU A 68 25.91 6.72 -4.47
CA GLU A 68 25.58 7.52 -3.29
C GLU A 68 24.09 7.75 -3.11
N ASP A 69 23.30 7.69 -4.21
CA ASP A 69 21.84 7.81 -4.14
C ASP A 69 21.17 6.71 -3.32
N LEU A 70 21.87 5.59 -3.12
CA LEU A 70 21.38 4.47 -2.31
C LEU A 70 21.59 4.66 -0.80
N PHE A 71 22.30 5.68 -0.36
CA PHE A 71 22.79 5.78 1.02
C PHE A 71 21.71 5.65 2.10
N ASN A 72 20.56 6.28 1.91
CA ASN A 72 19.45 6.23 2.87
C ASN A 72 18.22 5.48 2.32
N ALA A 73 18.28 4.95 1.11
CA ALA A 73 17.12 4.34 0.48
C ALA A 73 16.66 3.07 1.23
N LYS A 74 15.41 3.04 1.65
CA LYS A 74 14.76 1.85 2.25
C LYS A 74 14.15 0.94 1.19
N MET A 75 13.95 1.46 0.00
CA MET A 75 13.41 0.75 -1.16
C MET A 75 13.84 1.51 -2.41
N VAL A 76 14.08 0.80 -3.49
CA VAL A 76 14.50 1.39 -4.77
C VAL A 76 13.60 0.91 -5.89
N ILE A 77 13.27 1.82 -6.81
CA ILE A 77 12.58 1.55 -8.05
C ILE A 77 13.51 1.94 -9.20
N ALA A 78 14.03 0.97 -9.92
CA ALA A 78 14.80 1.20 -11.14
C ALA A 78 13.85 1.18 -12.34
N ALA A 79 13.56 2.34 -12.89
CA ALA A 79 12.57 2.57 -13.95
C ALA A 79 13.14 3.41 -15.10
N THR A 80 14.42 3.19 -15.44
CA THR A 80 15.03 3.84 -16.60
C THR A 80 14.77 3.02 -17.87
N ASN A 81 15.00 3.64 -19.04
CA ASN A 81 14.97 2.94 -20.34
C ASN A 81 16.28 2.19 -20.63
N ASP A 82 17.26 2.28 -19.74
CA ASP A 82 18.58 1.69 -19.89
C ASP A 82 18.67 0.43 -18.99
N HIS A 83 18.63 -0.74 -19.61
CA HIS A 83 18.67 -2.04 -18.91
C HIS A 83 19.99 -2.25 -18.15
N GLU A 84 21.11 -1.74 -18.64
CA GLU A 84 22.41 -1.88 -17.97
C GLU A 84 22.46 -1.06 -16.68
N VAL A 85 21.90 0.15 -16.74
CA VAL A 85 21.72 1.00 -15.54
C VAL A 85 20.80 0.31 -14.52
N ASN A 86 19.64 -0.20 -14.96
CA ASN A 86 18.70 -0.89 -14.08
C ASN A 86 19.34 -2.14 -13.44
N ALA A 87 20.09 -2.94 -14.21
CA ALA A 87 20.81 -4.11 -13.70
C ALA A 87 21.92 -3.72 -12.71
N THR A 88 22.63 -2.62 -12.96
CA THR A 88 23.64 -2.10 -12.04
C THR A 88 23.02 -1.68 -10.71
N ILE A 89 21.90 -0.94 -10.75
CA ILE A 89 21.17 -0.53 -9.56
C ILE A 89 20.70 -1.77 -8.78
N ALA A 90 20.13 -2.77 -9.48
CA ALA A 90 19.65 -3.99 -8.85
C ALA A 90 20.78 -4.75 -8.15
N ARG A 91 21.94 -4.94 -8.80
CA ARG A 91 23.11 -5.55 -8.19
C ARG A 91 23.55 -4.84 -6.91
N LEU A 92 23.68 -3.51 -6.96
CA LEU A 92 24.06 -2.70 -5.80
C LEU A 92 23.05 -2.80 -4.67
N CYS A 93 21.75 -2.86 -4.98
CA CYS A 93 20.69 -3.05 -4.00
C CYS A 93 20.76 -4.43 -3.36
N HIS A 94 21.00 -5.49 -4.13
CA HIS A 94 21.18 -6.85 -3.59
C HIS A 94 22.38 -6.95 -2.67
N GLU A 95 23.52 -6.37 -3.03
CA GLU A 95 24.73 -6.32 -2.20
C GLU A 95 24.49 -5.63 -0.85
N ARG A 96 23.56 -4.67 -0.80
CA ARG A 96 23.24 -3.87 0.39
C ARG A 96 21.96 -4.33 1.11
N ALA A 97 21.34 -5.41 0.64
CA ALA A 97 20.04 -5.88 1.14
C ALA A 97 18.92 -4.82 1.09
N ILE A 98 18.97 -3.92 0.09
CA ILE A 98 17.93 -2.91 -0.16
C ILE A 98 16.87 -3.53 -1.08
N PRO A 99 15.57 -3.50 -0.71
CA PRO A 99 14.49 -3.96 -1.58
C PRO A 99 14.49 -3.19 -2.92
N ILE A 100 14.46 -3.92 -4.04
CA ILE A 100 14.51 -3.39 -5.39
C ILE A 100 13.38 -3.93 -6.27
N ASN A 101 12.73 -3.03 -7.02
CA ASN A 101 11.90 -3.37 -8.16
C ASN A 101 12.53 -2.80 -9.43
N SER A 102 13.07 -3.65 -10.26
CA SER A 102 13.59 -3.31 -11.58
C SER A 102 12.50 -3.51 -12.62
N VAL A 103 12.23 -2.48 -13.40
CA VAL A 103 11.19 -2.53 -14.43
C VAL A 103 11.64 -3.42 -15.56
N ASP A 104 10.71 -4.25 -16.07
CA ASP A 104 10.90 -5.20 -17.17
C ASP A 104 11.96 -6.29 -16.92
N ASP A 105 12.39 -6.47 -15.64
CA ASP A 105 13.38 -7.46 -15.26
C ASP A 105 12.99 -8.15 -13.94
N GLN A 106 12.27 -9.28 -14.06
CA GLN A 106 11.78 -10.02 -12.88
C GLN A 106 12.89 -10.67 -12.06
N ASP A 107 13.96 -11.09 -12.69
CA ASP A 107 15.08 -11.80 -12.02
C ASP A 107 15.87 -10.85 -11.13
N ASN A 108 15.90 -9.57 -11.48
CA ASN A 108 16.53 -8.50 -10.71
C ASN A 108 15.61 -7.85 -9.67
N CYS A 109 14.35 -8.31 -9.53
CA CYS A 109 13.43 -7.81 -8.51
C CYS A 109 13.52 -8.62 -7.22
N SER A 110 13.62 -7.95 -6.08
CA SER A 110 13.41 -8.59 -4.76
C SER A 110 11.95 -8.53 -4.30
N PHE A 111 11.15 -7.67 -4.89
CA PHE A 111 9.71 -7.59 -4.65
C PHE A 111 8.95 -7.16 -5.91
N PHE A 112 7.64 -7.44 -5.94
CA PHE A 112 6.76 -7.00 -7.03
C PHE A 112 5.72 -6.00 -6.57
N PHE A 113 5.38 -5.07 -7.47
CA PHE A 113 4.21 -4.23 -7.28
C PHE A 113 2.95 -5.04 -7.54
N PRO A 114 2.08 -5.20 -6.56
CA PRO A 114 0.81 -5.89 -6.75
C PRO A 114 -0.18 -5.03 -7.55
N SER A 115 -1.25 -5.64 -8.05
CA SER A 115 -2.48 -4.92 -8.36
C SER A 115 -3.13 -4.57 -7.03
N LEU A 116 -3.29 -3.28 -6.73
CA LEU A 116 -3.79 -2.78 -5.45
C LEU A 116 -5.28 -2.48 -5.54
N TYR A 117 -6.03 -2.94 -4.53
CA TYR A 117 -7.32 -2.42 -4.14
C TYR A 117 -7.17 -1.71 -2.80
N THR A 118 -7.70 -0.50 -2.69
CA THR A 118 -7.68 0.29 -1.47
C THR A 118 -9.07 0.85 -1.17
N ASN A 119 -9.46 0.80 0.10
CA ASN A 119 -10.66 1.44 0.61
C ASN A 119 -10.31 1.97 2.00
N GLN A 120 -9.87 3.23 2.06
CA GLN A 120 -9.23 3.84 3.23
C GLN A 120 -8.09 2.96 3.76
N GLU A 121 -8.09 2.54 5.02
CA GLU A 121 -7.06 1.69 5.62
C GLU A 121 -7.11 0.21 5.18
N ILE A 122 -8.15 -0.19 4.44
CA ILE A 122 -8.22 -1.55 3.87
C ILE A 122 -7.37 -1.58 2.61
N VAL A 123 -6.36 -2.44 2.61
CA VAL A 123 -5.45 -2.63 1.47
C VAL A 123 -5.40 -4.09 1.08
N CYS A 124 -5.64 -4.39 -0.20
CA CYS A 124 -5.48 -5.72 -0.77
C CYS A 124 -4.43 -5.68 -1.87
N GLY A 125 -3.34 -6.43 -1.70
CA GLY A 125 -2.32 -6.65 -2.72
C GLY A 125 -2.57 -7.96 -3.45
N ILE A 126 -2.74 -7.90 -4.79
CA ILE A 126 -3.06 -9.06 -5.63
C ILE A 126 -1.90 -9.34 -6.57
N SER A 127 -1.38 -10.56 -6.52
CA SER A 127 -0.33 -11.04 -7.41
C SER A 127 -0.79 -12.30 -8.15
N SER A 128 -0.42 -12.39 -9.43
CA SER A 128 -0.57 -13.62 -10.24
C SER A 128 0.72 -14.45 -10.30
N GLY A 129 1.68 -14.19 -9.39
CA GLY A 129 2.99 -14.85 -9.42
C GLY A 129 3.85 -14.49 -10.63
N GLY A 130 3.61 -13.34 -11.27
CA GLY A 130 4.29 -12.92 -12.50
C GLY A 130 3.71 -13.50 -13.79
N HIS A 131 2.72 -14.42 -13.73
CA HIS A 131 2.19 -15.09 -14.93
C HIS A 131 1.26 -14.20 -15.74
N SER A 132 0.38 -13.43 -15.11
CA SER A 132 -0.61 -12.63 -15.84
C SER A 132 -1.05 -11.38 -15.07
N PRO A 133 -0.58 -10.20 -15.47
CA PRO A 133 -1.06 -8.94 -14.90
C PRO A 133 -2.58 -8.76 -15.08
N VAL A 134 -3.15 -9.28 -16.18
CA VAL A 134 -4.58 -9.20 -16.48
C VAL A 134 -5.44 -9.96 -15.46
N ILE A 135 -4.98 -11.12 -15.00
CA ILE A 135 -5.67 -11.88 -13.95
C ILE A 135 -5.66 -11.11 -12.62
N ALA A 136 -4.51 -10.55 -12.23
CA ALA A 136 -4.43 -9.74 -11.01
C ALA A 136 -5.35 -8.51 -11.09
N GLN A 137 -5.42 -7.86 -12.25
CA GLN A 137 -6.32 -6.75 -12.51
C GLN A 137 -7.80 -7.20 -12.46
N ARG A 138 -8.12 -8.37 -13.02
CA ARG A 138 -9.50 -8.91 -12.98
C ARG A 138 -9.97 -9.18 -11.55
N VAL A 139 -9.09 -9.76 -10.72
CA VAL A 139 -9.40 -9.99 -9.29
C VAL A 139 -9.62 -8.66 -8.57
N ARG A 140 -8.80 -7.62 -8.84
CA ARG A 140 -9.00 -6.28 -8.28
C ARG A 140 -10.38 -5.72 -8.65
N GLN A 141 -10.78 -5.81 -9.92
CA GLN A 141 -12.11 -5.35 -10.38
C GLN A 141 -13.27 -6.09 -9.69
N ILE A 142 -13.10 -7.39 -9.39
CA ILE A 142 -14.09 -8.15 -8.62
C ILE A 142 -14.19 -7.59 -7.20
N LEU A 143 -13.07 -7.29 -6.53
CA LEU A 143 -13.08 -6.68 -5.21
C LEU A 143 -13.75 -5.31 -5.24
N GLU A 144 -13.42 -4.46 -6.21
CA GLU A 144 -14.02 -3.15 -6.40
C GLU A 144 -15.56 -3.20 -6.57
N ALA A 145 -16.05 -4.25 -7.23
CA ALA A 145 -17.49 -4.42 -7.48
C ALA A 145 -18.24 -5.06 -6.31
N GLN A 146 -17.57 -5.82 -5.44
CA GLN A 146 -18.21 -6.64 -4.41
C GLN A 146 -18.01 -6.08 -2.98
N VAL A 147 -16.96 -5.34 -2.74
CA VAL A 147 -16.71 -4.75 -1.41
C VAL A 147 -17.56 -3.50 -1.25
N PRO A 148 -18.40 -3.40 -0.19
CA PRO A 148 -19.21 -2.22 0.07
C PRO A 148 -18.35 -0.95 0.18
N GLU A 149 -18.78 0.14 -0.44
CA GLU A 149 -18.06 1.41 -0.46
C GLU A 149 -17.78 1.93 0.96
N GLY A 150 -18.75 1.80 1.88
CA GLY A 150 -18.63 2.21 3.28
C GLY A 150 -17.75 1.34 4.18
N LEU A 151 -17.22 0.20 3.67
CA LEU A 151 -16.49 -0.75 4.52
C LEU A 151 -15.22 -0.17 5.15
N GLY A 152 -14.54 0.74 4.45
CA GLY A 152 -13.37 1.45 4.99
C GLY A 152 -13.72 2.29 6.22
N ALA A 153 -14.83 3.04 6.17
CA ALA A 153 -15.32 3.81 7.31
C ALA A 153 -15.74 2.91 8.48
N VAL A 154 -16.38 1.77 8.19
CA VAL A 154 -16.70 0.76 9.21
C VAL A 154 -15.42 0.21 9.85
N ASN A 155 -14.39 -0.08 9.07
CA ASN A 155 -13.10 -0.56 9.59
C ASN A 155 -12.47 0.46 10.56
N GLU A 156 -12.44 1.73 10.21
CA GLU A 156 -11.94 2.80 11.08
C GLU A 156 -12.74 2.88 12.37
N ARG A 157 -14.06 2.82 12.27
CA ARG A 157 -15.00 2.83 13.39
C ARG A 157 -14.77 1.66 14.35
N LEU A 158 -14.58 0.44 13.82
CA LEU A 158 -14.22 -0.73 14.62
C LEU A 158 -12.87 -0.56 15.30
N GLY A 159 -11.93 0.13 14.68
CA GLY A 159 -10.63 0.48 15.25
C GLY A 159 -10.77 1.34 16.52
N THR A 160 -11.64 2.36 16.50
CA THR A 160 -11.92 3.23 17.66
C THR A 160 -12.70 2.53 18.76
N LEU A 161 -13.64 1.66 18.41
CA LEU A 161 -14.43 0.88 19.38
C LEU A 161 -13.60 -0.21 20.09
N ARG A 162 -12.59 -0.76 19.45
CA ARG A 162 -11.78 -1.88 19.96
C ARG A 162 -11.18 -1.63 21.36
N PRO A 163 -10.52 -0.50 21.66
CA PRO A 163 -10.02 -0.22 23.00
C PRO A 163 -11.14 -0.05 24.02
N LEU A 164 -12.28 0.54 23.66
CA LEU A 164 -13.42 0.76 24.54
C LEU A 164 -14.09 -0.56 24.99
N LEU A 165 -14.11 -1.55 24.10
CA LEU A 165 -14.68 -2.88 24.38
C LEU A 165 -13.67 -3.85 25.01
N LYS A 166 -12.37 -3.53 25.00
CA LYS A 166 -11.31 -4.45 25.45
C LYS A 166 -11.48 -4.93 26.90
N SER A 167 -11.97 -4.07 27.77
CA SER A 167 -12.19 -4.35 29.20
C SER A 167 -13.59 -4.92 29.51
N LYS A 168 -14.49 -4.97 28.53
CA LYS A 168 -15.93 -5.21 28.76
C LYS A 168 -16.38 -6.67 28.54
N GLY A 169 -15.52 -7.57 28.07
CA GLY A 169 -15.89 -8.96 27.83
C GLY A 169 -14.76 -9.82 27.26
N THR A 170 -15.04 -11.09 27.01
CA THR A 170 -14.08 -12.03 26.43
C THR A 170 -13.77 -11.68 24.96
N LEU A 171 -12.64 -12.18 24.45
CA LEU A 171 -12.26 -11.99 23.03
C LEU A 171 -13.31 -12.58 22.09
N SER A 172 -13.88 -13.73 22.43
CA SER A 172 -14.90 -14.42 21.63
C SER A 172 -16.17 -13.58 21.51
N LYS A 173 -16.74 -13.10 22.64
CA LYS A 173 -17.94 -12.26 22.63
C LYS A 173 -17.73 -10.96 21.85
N ARG A 174 -16.58 -10.30 22.02
CA ARG A 174 -16.24 -9.09 21.24
C ARG A 174 -16.15 -9.37 19.73
N ARG A 175 -15.54 -10.49 19.35
CA ARG A 175 -15.40 -10.86 17.93
C ARG A 175 -16.76 -11.12 17.30
N ALA A 176 -17.65 -11.86 17.98
CA ALA A 176 -18.99 -12.12 17.50
C ALA A 176 -19.80 -10.81 17.35
N PHE A 177 -19.68 -9.91 18.32
CA PHE A 177 -20.31 -8.59 18.24
C PHE A 177 -19.80 -7.75 17.06
N TYR A 178 -18.48 -7.76 16.77
CA TYR A 178 -17.96 -7.05 15.61
C TYR A 178 -18.57 -7.57 14.31
N HIS A 179 -18.75 -8.88 14.15
CA HIS A 179 -19.44 -9.42 12.98
C HIS A 179 -20.88 -8.93 12.87
N LEU A 180 -21.59 -8.88 13.99
CA LEU A 180 -22.97 -8.39 14.02
C LEU A 180 -23.10 -6.92 13.60
N ILE A 181 -22.19 -6.05 14.05
CA ILE A 181 -22.31 -4.61 13.81
C ILE A 181 -21.71 -4.14 12.48
N ILE A 182 -20.99 -4.98 11.73
CA ILE A 182 -20.47 -4.59 10.41
C ILE A 182 -21.61 -4.23 9.47
N ASP A 183 -22.59 -5.12 9.30
CA ASP A 183 -23.73 -4.89 8.42
C ASP A 183 -24.60 -3.74 8.96
N LEU A 184 -24.78 -3.67 10.28
CA LEU A 184 -25.49 -2.58 10.92
C LEU A 184 -24.85 -1.21 10.65
N LEU A 185 -23.52 -1.09 10.70
CA LEU A 185 -22.80 0.15 10.45
C LEU A 185 -22.75 0.50 8.95
N LEU A 186 -22.84 -0.48 8.06
CA LEU A 186 -22.99 -0.23 6.63
C LEU A 186 -24.36 0.37 6.30
N ASP A 187 -25.42 -0.11 6.97
CA ASP A 187 -26.80 0.37 6.80
C ASP A 187 -27.07 1.67 7.59
N HIS A 188 -26.43 1.83 8.75
CA HIS A 188 -26.64 2.92 9.71
C HIS A 188 -25.31 3.57 10.12
N PRO A 189 -24.63 4.30 9.22
CA PRO A 189 -23.33 4.92 9.52
C PRO A 189 -23.43 6.06 10.56
N GLU A 190 -24.61 6.58 10.83
CA GLU A 190 -24.91 7.64 11.80
C GLU A 190 -24.85 7.18 13.27
N LEU A 191 -24.90 5.87 13.56
CA LEU A 191 -24.88 5.36 14.92
C LEU A 191 -23.65 5.87 15.69
N THR A 192 -23.86 6.35 16.90
CA THR A 192 -22.79 6.85 17.78
C THR A 192 -22.03 5.72 18.48
N ASP A 193 -20.84 6.01 19.01
CA ASP A 193 -20.09 5.04 19.82
C ASP A 193 -20.84 4.67 21.12
N GLU A 194 -21.59 5.62 21.68
CA GLU A 194 -22.40 5.40 22.87
C GLU A 194 -23.53 4.40 22.60
N GLU A 195 -24.24 4.55 21.48
CA GLU A 195 -25.29 3.61 21.07
C GLU A 195 -24.73 2.20 20.81
N LEU A 196 -23.54 2.12 20.17
CA LEU A 196 -22.87 0.84 19.96
C LEU A 196 -22.38 0.19 21.24
N LEU A 197 -21.95 0.98 22.22
CA LEU A 197 -21.59 0.45 23.56
C LEU A 197 -22.81 -0.04 24.32
N GLU A 198 -23.94 0.67 24.25
CA GLU A 198 -25.21 0.21 24.84
C GLU A 198 -25.70 -1.08 24.17
N LEU A 199 -25.59 -1.18 22.84
CA LEU A 199 -25.92 -2.38 22.10
C LEU A 199 -25.05 -3.56 22.55
N TYR A 200 -23.75 -3.34 22.79
CA TYR A 200 -22.85 -4.37 23.31
C TYR A 200 -23.25 -4.85 24.71
N GLU A 201 -23.66 -3.94 25.60
CA GLU A 201 -24.10 -4.32 26.97
C GLU A 201 -25.41 -5.13 26.94
N ARG A 202 -26.32 -4.89 26.00
CA ARG A 202 -27.52 -5.71 25.76
C ARG A 202 -27.13 -7.08 25.17
N TYR A 203 -26.31 -7.11 24.15
CA TYR A 203 -25.81 -8.33 23.51
C TYR A 203 -25.17 -9.30 24.53
N LYS A 204 -24.40 -8.79 25.47
CA LYS A 204 -23.80 -9.61 26.53
C LYS A 204 -24.81 -10.30 27.44
N LYS A 205 -25.93 -9.60 27.76
CA LYS A 205 -26.95 -10.14 28.66
C LYS A 205 -27.81 -11.23 28.04
N ASP A 206 -27.95 -11.19 26.72
CA ASP A 206 -28.75 -12.15 25.96
C ASP A 206 -28.00 -13.49 25.74
N GLU A 207 -26.66 -13.50 25.91
CA GLU A 207 -25.82 -14.69 25.75
C GLU A 207 -25.37 -15.33 27.10
N ASP A 208 -25.66 -14.72 28.24
CA ASP A 208 -25.44 -15.30 29.58
C ASP A 208 -26.70 -16.00 30.05
#